data_f1ac259374bf54a5c10ad15e88e3864a
#
_entry.id   f1ac259374bf54a5c10ad15e88e3864a
#
_cell.length_a   1.000
_cell.length_b   1.000
_cell.length_c   1.000
_cell.angle_alpha   90.00
_cell.angle_beta   90.00
_cell.angle_gamma   90.00
#
_symmetry.space_group_name_H-M   'P 1'
#
loop_
_entity.id
_entity.type
_entity.pdbx_description
1 polymer ?
#
loop_
_entity_poly.entity_id
_entity_poly.type
_entity_poly.pdbx_seq_one_letter_code
_entity_poly.pdbx_strand_id
1 'polypeptide(L)'
;LKGGCDQEGGRDPIERALAQLIGELEVQSCHGSRKATVRHLCFDSRKARLDSLFVALPGKYCDGHAFLDDAFARGAAVAVGQNEHTPPAGKTYVRVPHSRRALSRLAAAFYGHPTRTLWTVGITGTKGKTSVAHYCQAVLDHARCLSTVTNAAAGLENTTPESLDIQRLAHEALLAGRRRLVLEVSAHGLVHQRVNDVAFDAAVFTNLSQDHFDDFDGFDAYFQAKAQLFNTMQTPTAIINADDAFGKKLIQQTPQRLLSYGLKPQAQVYATALRLRQNGSRFKVHTPTGVFVLNARQPGRFVVYNLLAAVAVGVCAGVPLERIKTGLESVKRVPGRFEQLDTPQGVRVVVDFAHSPDSLAKMLGFLKEHYAKVVAVFGCGGESDPYKRPIMGRISGQLADYTVITHDNPKREDPQQILSQIESGVRQQTARYDVIADRATAIRHALSRARPGDCVLVAGKGHETEQIFGQQHLPFNDRQFLMDACGALPVADDQET
;
A
#
# COMPACT_ATOMS: atom_id res chain seq x y z
N LEU A 1 -26.78 -0.62 3.63
CA LEU A 1 -27.58 -0.23 2.47
C LEU A 1 -26.73 -0.43 1.23
N LYS A 2 -27.09 -1.43 0.42
CA LYS A 2 -26.55 -1.74 -0.89
C LYS A 2 -26.84 -0.56 -1.82
N GLY A 3 -25.83 0.00 -2.42
CA GLY A 3 -25.92 0.96 -3.49
C GLY A 3 -24.76 0.72 -4.44
N GLY A 4 -24.83 -0.35 -5.22
CA GLY A 4 -23.96 -0.56 -6.37
C GLY A 4 -24.34 0.48 -7.41
N CYS A 5 -23.44 1.40 -7.70
CA CYS A 5 -23.58 2.34 -8.80
C CYS A 5 -23.02 1.71 -10.07
N ASP A 6 -23.85 0.92 -10.77
CA ASP A 6 -23.72 0.65 -12.19
C ASP A 6 -24.19 1.91 -12.95
N GLN A 7 -23.36 2.93 -12.95
CA GLN A 7 -23.45 4.01 -13.94
C GLN A 7 -22.32 3.81 -14.97
N GLU A 8 -22.52 2.88 -15.90
CA GLU A 8 -21.86 2.91 -17.21
C GLU A 8 -22.39 4.11 -18.00
N GLY A 9 -21.85 5.29 -17.72
CA GLY A 9 -22.09 6.47 -18.56
C GLY A 9 -21.49 6.24 -19.95
N GLY A 10 -22.34 6.10 -20.96
CA GLY A 10 -22.21 6.27 -22.39
C GLY A 10 -20.81 6.24 -23.05
N ARG A 11 -20.01 5.19 -22.84
CA ARG A 11 -18.75 4.92 -23.57
C ARG A 11 -18.92 3.64 -24.35
N ASP A 12 -18.41 3.61 -25.59
CA ASP A 12 -18.42 2.40 -26.39
C ASP A 12 -17.76 1.25 -25.63
N PRO A 13 -18.41 0.08 -25.54
CA PRO A 13 -17.85 -1.07 -24.83
C PRO A 13 -16.54 -1.49 -25.50
N ILE A 14 -15.53 -1.81 -24.67
CA ILE A 14 -14.27 -2.36 -25.19
C ILE A 14 -14.58 -3.73 -25.78
N GLU A 15 -14.25 -3.94 -27.05
CA GLU A 15 -14.37 -5.22 -27.74
C GLU A 15 -13.01 -5.65 -28.27
N ARG A 16 -12.67 -6.93 -28.08
CA ARG A 16 -11.43 -7.51 -28.60
C ARG A 16 -11.70 -8.88 -29.22
N ALA A 17 -11.09 -9.15 -30.34
CA ALA A 17 -11.10 -10.49 -30.91
C ALA A 17 -10.26 -11.44 -30.03
N LEU A 18 -10.79 -12.61 -29.72
CA LEU A 18 -10.07 -13.62 -28.92
C LEU A 18 -8.71 -13.96 -29.55
N ALA A 19 -8.65 -14.11 -30.87
CA ALA A 19 -7.41 -14.40 -31.58
C ALA A 19 -6.29 -13.36 -31.30
N GLN A 20 -6.64 -12.09 -31.16
CA GLN A 20 -5.70 -11.02 -30.80
C GLN A 20 -5.21 -11.20 -29.35
N LEU A 21 -6.12 -11.46 -28.40
CA LEU A 21 -5.78 -11.60 -27.00
C LEU A 21 -4.90 -12.82 -26.73
N ILE A 22 -5.25 -13.99 -27.32
CA ILE A 22 -4.46 -15.21 -27.13
C ILE A 22 -3.14 -15.20 -27.91
N GLY A 23 -2.99 -14.34 -28.91
CA GLY A 23 -1.72 -14.10 -29.60
C GLY A 23 -0.63 -13.53 -28.69
N GLU A 24 -1.01 -12.90 -27.60
CA GLU A 24 -0.10 -12.39 -26.56
C GLU A 24 0.32 -13.47 -25.54
N LEU A 25 -0.29 -14.67 -25.57
CA LEU A 25 -0.08 -15.73 -24.58
C LEU A 25 0.84 -16.83 -25.08
N GLU A 26 1.47 -17.50 -24.15
CA GLU A 26 2.11 -18.80 -24.35
C GLU A 26 1.03 -19.89 -24.25
N VAL A 27 0.41 -20.23 -25.39
CA VAL A 27 -0.69 -21.19 -25.46
C VAL A 27 -0.17 -22.62 -25.58
N GLN A 28 -0.54 -23.49 -24.63
CA GLN A 28 -0.23 -24.93 -24.67
C GLN A 28 -1.26 -25.72 -25.48
N SER A 29 -2.56 -25.42 -25.28
CA SER A 29 -3.66 -25.98 -26.10
C SER A 29 -4.83 -25.00 -26.15
N CYS A 30 -5.68 -25.18 -27.19
CA CYS A 30 -6.90 -24.38 -27.33
C CYS A 30 -8.02 -25.32 -27.85
N HIS A 31 -9.05 -25.50 -27.03
CA HIS A 31 -10.23 -26.28 -27.35
C HIS A 31 -11.41 -25.34 -27.60
N GLY A 32 -11.97 -25.36 -28.79
CA GLY A 32 -13.07 -24.48 -29.22
C GLY A 32 -12.64 -23.46 -30.28
N SER A 33 -13.50 -22.45 -30.53
CA SER A 33 -13.32 -21.47 -31.61
C SER A 33 -12.48 -20.27 -31.16
N ARG A 34 -11.48 -19.88 -31.95
CA ARG A 34 -10.72 -18.65 -31.74
C ARG A 34 -11.42 -17.38 -32.26
N LYS A 35 -12.63 -17.51 -32.83
CA LYS A 35 -13.38 -16.40 -33.46
C LYS A 35 -14.28 -15.63 -32.47
N ALA A 36 -14.26 -15.98 -31.18
CA ALA A 36 -15.07 -15.29 -30.16
C ALA A 36 -14.66 -13.82 -30.03
N THR A 37 -15.63 -12.96 -29.75
CA THR A 37 -15.44 -11.57 -29.32
C THR A 37 -15.47 -11.54 -27.79
N VAL A 38 -14.51 -10.87 -27.18
CA VAL A 38 -14.42 -10.66 -25.74
C VAL A 38 -14.78 -9.22 -25.40
N ARG A 39 -15.79 -9.05 -24.57
CA ARG A 39 -16.27 -7.75 -24.08
C ARG A 39 -15.95 -7.50 -22.62
N HIS A 40 -15.68 -8.57 -21.86
CA HIS A 40 -15.40 -8.50 -20.44
C HIS A 40 -14.26 -9.45 -20.09
N LEU A 41 -13.42 -9.02 -19.15
CA LEU A 41 -12.36 -9.84 -18.58
C LEU A 41 -12.60 -9.97 -17.07
N CYS A 42 -12.58 -11.19 -16.53
CA CYS A 42 -12.77 -11.45 -15.11
C CYS A 42 -11.93 -12.63 -14.63
N PHE A 43 -11.65 -12.67 -13.32
CA PHE A 43 -11.00 -13.79 -12.61
C PHE A 43 -11.85 -14.28 -11.41
N ASP A 44 -13.00 -13.68 -11.19
CA ASP A 44 -14.04 -14.10 -10.25
C ASP A 44 -15.23 -14.61 -11.09
N SER A 45 -15.55 -15.91 -10.96
CA SER A 45 -16.63 -16.55 -11.74
C SER A 45 -17.99 -15.89 -11.52
N ARG A 46 -18.23 -15.31 -10.33
CA ARG A 46 -19.46 -14.57 -10.00
C ARG A 46 -19.65 -13.30 -10.84
N LYS A 47 -18.56 -12.77 -11.39
CA LYS A 47 -18.54 -11.60 -12.30
C LYS A 47 -18.59 -12.01 -13.78
N ALA A 48 -18.59 -13.30 -14.09
CA ALA A 48 -18.74 -13.77 -15.46
C ALA A 48 -20.13 -13.44 -16.01
N ARG A 49 -20.18 -13.01 -17.25
CA ARG A 49 -21.38 -12.64 -18.00
C ARG A 49 -21.19 -12.93 -19.49
N LEU A 50 -22.22 -12.66 -20.31
CA LEU A 50 -22.14 -12.89 -21.75
C LEU A 50 -20.87 -12.23 -22.35
N ASP A 51 -20.19 -12.96 -23.23
CA ASP A 51 -18.95 -12.53 -23.90
C ASP A 51 -17.77 -12.26 -22.94
N SER A 52 -17.81 -12.81 -21.71
CA SER A 52 -16.65 -12.74 -20.80
C SER A 52 -15.56 -13.73 -21.22
N LEU A 53 -14.30 -13.31 -20.98
CA LEU A 53 -13.16 -14.19 -20.84
C LEU A 53 -12.86 -14.33 -19.35
N PHE A 54 -13.00 -15.53 -18.80
CA PHE A 54 -12.69 -15.87 -17.41
C PHE A 54 -11.27 -16.43 -17.30
N VAL A 55 -10.47 -15.95 -16.35
CA VAL A 55 -9.13 -16.51 -16.06
C VAL A 55 -9.16 -17.22 -14.72
N ALA A 56 -8.96 -18.53 -14.73
CA ALA A 56 -8.89 -19.36 -13.52
C ALA A 56 -7.53 -19.18 -12.83
N LEU A 57 -7.51 -18.58 -11.64
CA LEU A 57 -6.30 -18.33 -10.87
C LEU A 57 -6.15 -19.34 -9.73
N PRO A 58 -4.95 -19.93 -9.53
CA PRO A 58 -4.67 -20.69 -8.32
C PRO A 58 -4.60 -19.74 -7.12
N GLY A 59 -5.38 -20.00 -6.08
CA GLY A 59 -5.43 -19.24 -4.84
C GLY A 59 -4.97 -20.05 -3.63
N LYS A 60 -4.59 -19.35 -2.54
CA LYS A 60 -4.13 -19.99 -1.27
C LYS A 60 -5.24 -20.83 -0.61
N TYR A 61 -6.50 -20.40 -0.70
CA TYR A 61 -7.64 -21.02 -0.03
C TYR A 61 -8.63 -21.65 -1.01
N CYS A 62 -8.59 -21.26 -2.27
CA CYS A 62 -9.54 -21.73 -3.28
C CYS A 62 -8.90 -21.66 -4.66
N ASP A 63 -8.97 -22.76 -5.42
CA ASP A 63 -8.47 -22.80 -6.79
C ASP A 63 -9.59 -22.37 -7.76
N GLY A 64 -9.33 -21.31 -8.53
CA GLY A 64 -10.24 -20.77 -9.53
C GLY A 64 -10.62 -21.77 -10.63
N HIS A 65 -9.81 -22.82 -10.85
CA HIS A 65 -10.12 -23.88 -11.81
C HIS A 65 -11.37 -24.68 -11.45
N ALA A 66 -11.73 -24.76 -10.14
CA ALA A 66 -12.97 -25.38 -9.68
C ALA A 66 -14.24 -24.65 -10.15
N PHE A 67 -14.12 -23.41 -10.64
CA PHE A 67 -15.25 -22.57 -11.07
C PHE A 67 -15.34 -22.36 -12.57
N LEU A 68 -14.62 -23.15 -13.38
CA LEU A 68 -14.66 -23.05 -14.84
C LEU A 68 -16.08 -23.27 -15.38
N ASP A 69 -16.76 -24.32 -14.92
CA ASP A 69 -18.13 -24.64 -15.35
C ASP A 69 -19.14 -23.59 -14.89
N ASP A 70 -18.98 -23.03 -13.65
CA ASP A 70 -19.81 -21.93 -13.16
C ASP A 70 -19.63 -20.67 -14.03
N ALA A 71 -18.40 -20.32 -14.39
CA ALA A 71 -18.13 -19.20 -15.28
C ALA A 71 -18.77 -19.37 -16.68
N PHE A 72 -18.69 -20.58 -17.25
CA PHE A 72 -19.35 -20.89 -18.53
C PHE A 72 -20.88 -20.84 -18.40
N ALA A 73 -21.45 -21.37 -17.33
CA ALA A 73 -22.89 -21.32 -17.06
C ALA A 73 -23.41 -19.88 -16.92
N ARG A 74 -22.59 -18.97 -16.36
CA ARG A 74 -22.92 -17.53 -16.23
C ARG A 74 -22.72 -16.73 -17.54
N GLY A 75 -22.24 -17.36 -18.60
CA GLY A 75 -22.16 -16.73 -19.92
C GLY A 75 -20.76 -16.47 -20.43
N ALA A 76 -19.69 -16.86 -19.73
CA ALA A 76 -18.35 -16.76 -20.28
C ALA A 76 -18.28 -17.48 -21.63
N ALA A 77 -17.76 -16.79 -22.64
CA ALA A 77 -17.52 -17.37 -23.95
C ALA A 77 -16.19 -18.15 -23.99
N VAL A 78 -15.25 -17.70 -23.18
CA VAL A 78 -13.87 -18.20 -23.12
C VAL A 78 -13.44 -18.36 -21.68
N ALA A 79 -12.69 -19.42 -21.39
CA ALA A 79 -11.93 -19.51 -20.15
C ALA A 79 -10.45 -19.81 -20.42
N VAL A 80 -9.58 -19.33 -19.52
CA VAL A 80 -8.13 -19.55 -19.54
C VAL A 80 -7.70 -20.15 -18.22
N GLY A 81 -6.91 -21.20 -18.26
CA GLY A 81 -6.41 -21.87 -17.05
C GLY A 81 -5.12 -22.64 -17.33
N GLN A 82 -4.53 -23.24 -16.29
CA GLN A 82 -3.30 -24.03 -16.42
C GLN A 82 -3.54 -25.54 -16.30
N ASN A 83 -4.72 -25.95 -15.86
CA ASN A 83 -5.12 -27.35 -15.77
C ASN A 83 -5.80 -27.82 -17.05
N GLU A 84 -5.90 -29.16 -17.25
CA GLU A 84 -6.71 -29.71 -18.33
C GLU A 84 -8.19 -29.44 -18.08
N HIS A 85 -8.92 -29.04 -19.11
CA HIS A 85 -10.36 -28.86 -19.04
C HIS A 85 -11.00 -28.98 -20.45
N THR A 86 -12.16 -29.62 -20.52
CA THR A 86 -12.95 -29.71 -21.74
C THR A 86 -14.13 -28.74 -21.65
N PRO A 87 -14.18 -27.71 -22.48
CA PRO A 87 -15.25 -26.73 -22.40
C PRO A 87 -16.57 -27.30 -22.93
N PRO A 88 -17.74 -26.78 -22.48
CA PRO A 88 -19.02 -27.08 -23.07
C PRO A 88 -19.08 -26.73 -24.57
N ALA A 89 -20.02 -27.34 -25.30
CA ALA A 89 -20.21 -27.07 -26.71
C ALA A 89 -20.40 -25.57 -27.00
N GLY A 90 -19.70 -25.06 -27.98
CA GLY A 90 -19.74 -23.64 -28.37
C GLY A 90 -18.91 -22.70 -27.49
N LYS A 91 -18.24 -23.22 -26.44
CA LYS A 91 -17.32 -22.47 -25.58
C LYS A 91 -15.88 -22.76 -25.96
N THR A 92 -14.96 -21.90 -25.47
CA THR A 92 -13.52 -22.04 -25.74
C THR A 92 -12.75 -22.12 -24.44
N TYR A 93 -11.83 -23.06 -24.35
CA TYR A 93 -10.85 -23.15 -23.27
C TYR A 93 -9.44 -23.05 -23.82
N VAL A 94 -8.62 -22.18 -23.21
CA VAL A 94 -7.22 -21.96 -23.57
C VAL A 94 -6.35 -22.37 -22.39
N ARG A 95 -5.51 -23.36 -22.59
CA ARG A 95 -4.54 -23.79 -21.58
C ARG A 95 -3.25 -23.02 -21.74
N VAL A 96 -2.73 -22.53 -20.60
CA VAL A 96 -1.48 -21.77 -20.49
C VAL A 96 -0.61 -22.35 -19.37
N PRO A 97 0.73 -22.16 -19.38
CA PRO A 97 1.59 -22.65 -18.28
C PRO A 97 1.34 -21.91 -16.95
N HIS A 98 0.94 -20.63 -16.99
CA HIS A 98 0.80 -19.78 -15.81
C HIS A 98 -0.39 -18.82 -15.93
N SER A 99 -1.51 -19.14 -15.25
CA SER A 99 -2.73 -18.31 -15.29
C SER A 99 -2.53 -16.87 -14.82
N ARG A 100 -1.72 -16.64 -13.76
CA ARG A 100 -1.47 -15.28 -13.26
C ARG A 100 -0.72 -14.43 -14.28
N ARG A 101 0.28 -15.00 -14.95
CA ARG A 101 1.00 -14.32 -16.04
C ARG A 101 0.08 -14.06 -17.23
N ALA A 102 -0.78 -15.02 -17.54
CA ALA A 102 -1.78 -14.88 -18.60
C ALA A 102 -2.76 -13.75 -18.29
N LEU A 103 -3.27 -13.66 -17.03
CA LEU A 103 -4.16 -12.56 -16.62
C LEU A 103 -3.49 -11.20 -16.78
N SER A 104 -2.22 -11.05 -16.36
CA SER A 104 -1.49 -9.79 -16.52
C SER A 104 -1.40 -9.37 -17.98
N ARG A 105 -1.03 -10.31 -18.86
CA ARG A 105 -0.88 -10.06 -20.30
C ARG A 105 -2.21 -9.79 -20.99
N LEU A 106 -3.24 -10.58 -20.68
CA LEU A 106 -4.59 -10.38 -21.19
C LEU A 106 -5.17 -9.03 -20.79
N ALA A 107 -4.99 -8.64 -19.53
CA ALA A 107 -5.46 -7.36 -19.03
C ALA A 107 -4.79 -6.19 -19.77
N ALA A 108 -3.47 -6.24 -19.96
CA ALA A 108 -2.74 -5.23 -20.69
C ALA A 108 -3.24 -5.13 -22.15
N ALA A 109 -3.35 -6.27 -22.85
CA ALA A 109 -3.83 -6.33 -24.23
C ALA A 109 -5.29 -5.85 -24.37
N PHE A 110 -6.16 -6.29 -23.43
CA PHE A 110 -7.59 -5.94 -23.46
C PHE A 110 -7.79 -4.42 -23.34
N TYR A 111 -7.06 -3.76 -22.45
CA TYR A 111 -7.11 -2.30 -22.25
C TYR A 111 -6.16 -1.52 -23.17
N GLY A 112 -5.46 -2.16 -24.11
CA GLY A 112 -4.61 -1.50 -25.10
C GLY A 112 -3.29 -0.99 -24.52
N HIS A 113 -2.69 -1.70 -23.55
CA HIS A 113 -1.39 -1.40 -22.91
C HIS A 113 -1.29 0.04 -22.37
N PRO A 114 -2.23 0.49 -21.52
CA PRO A 114 -2.30 1.90 -21.10
C PRO A 114 -1.06 2.40 -20.39
N THR A 115 -0.34 1.52 -19.69
CA THR A 115 0.89 1.87 -18.96
C THR A 115 2.07 2.18 -19.87
N ARG A 116 2.04 1.81 -21.15
CA ARG A 116 3.05 2.24 -22.15
C ARG A 116 2.90 3.70 -22.57
N THR A 117 1.71 4.29 -22.36
CA THR A 117 1.40 5.69 -22.67
C THR A 117 1.54 6.59 -21.45
N LEU A 118 1.24 6.07 -20.25
CA LEU A 118 1.40 6.78 -19.00
C LEU A 118 2.87 6.73 -18.53
N TRP A 119 3.44 7.86 -18.12
CA TRP A 119 4.69 7.82 -17.33
C TRP A 119 4.40 7.17 -15.97
N THR A 120 5.01 6.02 -15.71
CA THR A 120 4.62 5.17 -14.58
C THR A 120 5.77 4.98 -13.60
N VAL A 121 5.51 5.22 -12.30
CA VAL A 121 6.44 4.94 -11.21
C VAL A 121 5.91 3.86 -10.29
N GLY A 122 6.73 2.83 -10.05
CA GLY A 122 6.48 1.77 -9.07
C GLY A 122 7.21 2.05 -7.76
N ILE A 123 6.53 1.94 -6.62
CA ILE A 123 7.12 2.22 -5.31
C ILE A 123 7.08 0.95 -4.46
N THR A 124 8.27 0.40 -4.15
CA THR A 124 8.40 -0.77 -3.28
C THR A 124 9.23 -0.48 -2.03
N GLY A 125 9.21 -1.40 -1.10
CA GLY A 125 9.89 -1.35 0.21
C GLY A 125 9.00 -1.92 1.31
N THR A 126 9.50 -1.98 2.54
CA THR A 126 8.68 -2.44 3.67
C THR A 126 7.76 -1.30 4.14
N LYS A 127 8.30 -0.15 4.47
CA LYS A 127 7.58 1.01 5.00
C LYS A 127 7.72 2.21 4.06
N GLY A 128 6.78 3.15 4.16
CA GLY A 128 6.81 4.41 3.43
C GLY A 128 6.17 4.40 2.03
N LYS A 129 5.83 3.25 1.44
CA LYS A 129 5.22 3.16 0.10
C LYS A 129 4.03 4.10 -0.09
N THR A 130 3.02 4.00 0.78
CA THR A 130 1.80 4.83 0.74
C THR A 130 2.12 6.32 0.85
N SER A 131 3.00 6.69 1.79
CA SER A 131 3.39 8.10 1.97
C SER A 131 4.11 8.64 0.74
N VAL A 132 5.09 7.87 0.20
CA VAL A 132 5.79 8.26 -1.03
C VAL A 132 4.83 8.37 -2.19
N ALA A 133 3.88 7.44 -2.34
CA ALA A 133 2.87 7.50 -3.41
C ALA A 133 2.01 8.76 -3.33
N HIS A 134 1.56 9.16 -2.14
CA HIS A 134 0.81 10.39 -1.93
C HIS A 134 1.64 11.64 -2.21
N TYR A 135 2.91 11.68 -1.78
CA TYR A 135 3.81 12.79 -2.12
C TYR A 135 4.10 12.86 -3.62
N CYS A 136 4.30 11.72 -4.27
CA CYS A 136 4.46 11.67 -5.72
C CYS A 136 3.21 12.19 -6.44
N GLN A 137 2.00 11.86 -5.96
CA GLN A 137 0.76 12.39 -6.53
C GLN A 137 0.68 13.92 -6.43
N ALA A 138 1.19 14.51 -5.35
CA ALA A 138 1.21 15.97 -5.18
C ALA A 138 2.28 16.65 -6.05
N VAL A 139 3.38 15.97 -6.32
CA VAL A 139 4.49 16.47 -7.16
C VAL A 139 4.18 16.33 -8.64
N LEU A 140 3.60 15.21 -9.03
CA LEU A 140 3.38 14.83 -10.43
C LEU A 140 2.03 15.38 -10.92
N ASP A 141 2.06 16.30 -11.87
CA ASP A 141 0.83 16.85 -12.46
C ASP A 141 0.01 15.75 -13.16
N HIS A 142 -1.31 15.82 -12.99
CA HIS A 142 -2.25 14.90 -13.61
C HIS A 142 -1.97 13.42 -13.34
N ALA A 143 -1.40 13.09 -12.17
CA ALA A 143 -1.13 11.71 -11.80
C ALA A 143 -2.40 10.99 -11.30
N ARG A 144 -2.54 9.72 -11.68
CA ARG A 144 -3.39 8.74 -10.99
C ARG A 144 -2.54 8.01 -9.97
N CYS A 145 -3.00 7.94 -8.72
CA CYS A 145 -2.32 7.19 -7.66
C CYS A 145 -3.11 5.91 -7.36
N LEU A 146 -2.40 4.77 -7.35
CA LEU A 146 -2.89 3.48 -6.88
C LEU A 146 -2.07 3.11 -5.65
N SER A 147 -2.59 3.43 -4.49
CA SER A 147 -1.99 3.19 -3.17
C SER A 147 -2.96 2.41 -2.28
N THR A 148 -2.49 1.84 -1.19
CA THR A 148 -3.34 1.15 -0.22
C THR A 148 -4.58 1.96 0.15
N VAL A 149 -4.42 3.27 0.37
CA VAL A 149 -5.53 4.18 0.72
C VAL A 149 -6.50 4.38 -0.44
N THR A 150 -5.98 4.68 -1.65
CA THR A 150 -6.85 4.92 -2.81
C THR A 150 -7.51 3.63 -3.30
N ASN A 151 -6.86 2.49 -3.13
CA ASN A 151 -7.39 1.17 -3.46
C ASN A 151 -8.54 0.81 -2.52
N ALA A 152 -8.38 0.99 -1.21
CA ALA A 152 -9.44 0.75 -0.23
C ALA A 152 -10.68 1.61 -0.51
N ALA A 153 -10.49 2.90 -0.86
CA ALA A 153 -11.57 3.78 -1.26
C ALA A 153 -12.29 3.34 -2.56
N ALA A 154 -11.61 2.55 -3.41
CA ALA A 154 -12.15 1.96 -4.63
C ALA A 154 -12.68 0.52 -4.43
N GLY A 155 -12.75 0.03 -3.19
CA GLY A 155 -13.20 -1.34 -2.87
C GLY A 155 -12.20 -2.43 -3.25
N LEU A 156 -10.90 -2.10 -3.40
CA LEU A 156 -9.82 -3.03 -3.70
C LEU A 156 -9.06 -3.38 -2.42
N GLU A 157 -8.96 -4.66 -2.11
CA GLU A 157 -8.42 -5.13 -0.83
C GLU A 157 -6.88 -5.12 -0.76
N ASN A 158 -6.21 -5.19 -1.91
CA ASN A 158 -4.75 -5.36 -1.95
C ASN A 158 -4.00 -4.04 -2.08
N THR A 159 -2.85 -3.93 -1.40
CA THR A 159 -1.90 -2.81 -1.59
C THR A 159 -1.53 -2.63 -3.07
N THR A 160 -1.22 -3.75 -3.76
CA THR A 160 -1.07 -3.79 -5.22
C THR A 160 -2.29 -4.53 -5.76
N PRO A 161 -3.18 -3.88 -6.50
CA PRO A 161 -4.36 -4.52 -7.08
C PRO A 161 -4.01 -5.70 -7.99
N GLU A 162 -4.98 -6.52 -8.35
CA GLU A 162 -4.78 -7.52 -9.40
C GLU A 162 -4.50 -6.83 -10.75
N SER A 163 -3.78 -7.52 -11.62
CA SER A 163 -3.32 -6.97 -12.91
C SER A 163 -4.48 -6.43 -13.75
N LEU A 164 -5.64 -7.07 -13.69
CA LEU A 164 -6.86 -6.61 -14.36
C LEU A 164 -7.28 -5.22 -13.87
N ASP A 165 -7.30 -5.00 -12.56
CA ASP A 165 -7.69 -3.71 -11.98
C ASP A 165 -6.65 -2.63 -12.27
N ILE A 166 -5.35 -2.97 -12.23
CA ILE A 166 -4.28 -2.01 -12.57
C ILE A 166 -4.46 -1.50 -14.01
N GLN A 167 -4.65 -2.40 -14.98
CA GLN A 167 -4.77 -2.02 -16.39
C GLN A 167 -6.08 -1.27 -16.65
N ARG A 168 -7.18 -1.68 -16.01
CA ARG A 168 -8.47 -0.97 -16.07
C ARG A 168 -8.34 0.46 -15.56
N LEU A 169 -7.79 0.64 -14.35
CA LEU A 169 -7.63 1.96 -13.72
C LEU A 169 -6.61 2.84 -14.48
N ALA A 170 -5.59 2.25 -15.11
CA ALA A 170 -4.67 2.95 -15.97
C ALA A 170 -5.36 3.43 -17.27
N HIS A 171 -6.20 2.58 -17.87
CA HIS A 171 -7.00 2.94 -19.04
C HIS A 171 -7.99 4.07 -18.72
N GLU A 172 -8.73 3.96 -17.62
CA GLU A 172 -9.62 5.02 -17.12
C GLU A 172 -8.86 6.33 -16.87
N ALA A 173 -7.64 6.25 -16.35
CA ALA A 173 -6.79 7.41 -16.13
C ALA A 173 -6.43 8.10 -17.46
N LEU A 174 -6.07 7.35 -18.51
CA LEU A 174 -5.81 7.89 -19.84
C LEU A 174 -7.05 8.58 -20.43
N LEU A 175 -8.22 7.94 -20.34
CA LEU A 175 -9.49 8.52 -20.81
C LEU A 175 -9.85 9.80 -20.04
N ALA A 176 -9.44 9.93 -18.78
CA ALA A 176 -9.59 11.13 -17.97
C ALA A 176 -8.48 12.17 -18.20
N GLY A 177 -7.66 12.02 -19.25
CA GLY A 177 -6.58 12.96 -19.59
C GLY A 177 -5.40 12.92 -18.62
N ARG A 178 -5.27 11.88 -17.79
CA ARG A 178 -4.11 11.70 -16.94
C ARG A 178 -2.90 11.31 -17.77
N ARG A 179 -1.72 11.72 -17.34
CA ARG A 179 -0.46 11.46 -18.05
C ARG A 179 0.52 10.63 -17.23
N ARG A 180 0.25 10.43 -15.96
CA ARG A 180 1.17 9.81 -15.00
C ARG A 180 0.43 8.83 -14.11
N LEU A 181 1.10 7.72 -13.78
CA LEU A 181 0.62 6.68 -12.87
C LEU A 181 1.61 6.47 -11.74
N VAL A 182 1.13 6.51 -10.51
CA VAL A 182 1.90 6.17 -9.31
C VAL A 182 1.31 4.87 -8.74
N LEU A 183 2.13 3.85 -8.58
CA LEU A 183 1.68 2.52 -8.16
C LEU A 183 2.49 2.02 -6.95
N GLU A 184 1.82 1.69 -5.85
CA GLU A 184 2.44 0.91 -4.79
C GLU A 184 2.64 -0.54 -5.22
N VAL A 185 3.88 -1.03 -5.12
CA VAL A 185 4.28 -2.38 -5.52
C VAL A 185 4.76 -3.15 -4.29
N SER A 186 3.91 -4.02 -3.77
CA SER A 186 4.22 -4.92 -2.65
C SER A 186 5.04 -6.12 -3.14
N ALA A 187 5.75 -6.80 -2.22
CA ALA A 187 6.45 -8.05 -2.53
C ALA A 187 5.47 -9.12 -3.06
N HIS A 188 4.29 -9.23 -2.44
CA HIS A 188 3.23 -10.13 -2.92
C HIS A 188 2.76 -9.76 -4.33
N GLY A 189 2.63 -8.47 -4.65
CA GLY A 189 2.27 -8.02 -6.00
C GLY A 189 3.27 -8.47 -7.06
N LEU A 190 4.56 -8.48 -6.72
CA LEU A 190 5.64 -8.97 -7.58
C LEU A 190 5.62 -10.50 -7.72
N VAL A 191 5.60 -11.23 -6.60
CA VAL A 191 5.58 -12.70 -6.60
C VAL A 191 4.31 -13.25 -7.29
N HIS A 192 3.17 -12.60 -7.08
CA HIS A 192 1.91 -12.97 -7.76
C HIS A 192 1.78 -12.37 -9.17
N GLN A 193 2.85 -11.80 -9.72
CA GLN A 193 2.92 -11.33 -11.10
C GLN A 193 1.83 -10.28 -11.47
N ARG A 194 1.35 -9.51 -10.49
CA ARG A 194 0.30 -8.51 -10.70
C ARG A 194 0.73 -7.33 -11.56
N VAL A 195 2.04 -7.07 -11.62
CA VAL A 195 2.64 -5.92 -12.32
C VAL A 195 3.51 -6.31 -13.52
N ASN A 196 3.49 -7.57 -13.97
CA ASN A 196 4.38 -8.07 -15.02
C ASN A 196 4.28 -7.29 -16.33
N ASP A 197 3.07 -6.92 -16.73
CA ASP A 197 2.83 -6.19 -17.98
C ASP A 197 2.56 -4.69 -17.75
N VAL A 198 3.06 -4.15 -16.62
CA VAL A 198 3.14 -2.72 -16.34
C VAL A 198 4.47 -2.19 -16.86
N ALA A 199 4.43 -1.22 -17.77
CA ALA A 199 5.63 -0.51 -18.21
C ALA A 199 5.98 0.57 -17.18
N PHE A 200 7.10 0.40 -16.46
CA PHE A 200 7.59 1.37 -15.49
C PHE A 200 8.69 2.24 -16.11
N ASP A 201 8.62 3.55 -15.93
CA ASP A 201 9.68 4.51 -16.27
C ASP A 201 10.66 4.68 -15.11
N ALA A 202 10.17 4.55 -13.88
CA ALA A 202 10.98 4.61 -12.67
C ALA A 202 10.50 3.62 -11.60
N ALA A 203 11.42 3.12 -10.80
CA ALA A 203 11.13 2.31 -9.62
C ALA A 203 11.79 2.90 -8.38
N VAL A 204 11.04 2.97 -7.27
CA VAL A 204 11.52 3.49 -5.99
C VAL A 204 11.68 2.36 -4.99
N PHE A 205 12.86 2.27 -4.34
CA PHE A 205 13.09 1.43 -3.18
C PHE A 205 13.21 2.30 -1.93
N THR A 206 12.30 2.10 -0.96
CA THR A 206 12.27 2.90 0.28
C THR A 206 13.16 2.34 1.37
N ASN A 207 12.94 1.11 1.78
CA ASN A 207 13.69 0.40 2.82
C ASN A 207 13.30 -1.07 2.88
N LEU A 208 14.09 -1.86 3.63
CA LEU A 208 13.72 -3.21 4.02
C LEU A 208 13.89 -3.37 5.53
N SER A 209 12.83 -3.79 6.21
CA SER A 209 12.83 -4.19 7.62
C SER A 209 12.01 -5.46 7.81
N GLN A 210 12.06 -6.06 8.99
CA GLN A 210 11.28 -7.28 9.27
C GLN A 210 9.79 -7.02 9.11
N ASP A 211 9.19 -7.75 8.18
CA ASP A 211 7.74 -7.80 7.93
C ASP A 211 7.44 -8.99 7.01
N HIS A 212 6.24 -9.58 7.09
CA HIS A 212 5.80 -10.67 6.22
C HIS A 212 6.71 -11.92 6.19
N PHE A 213 7.35 -12.27 7.32
CA PHE A 213 8.17 -13.47 7.40
C PHE A 213 7.35 -14.77 7.51
N ASP A 214 6.05 -14.65 7.65
CA ASP A 214 5.06 -15.71 7.48
C ASP A 214 4.90 -16.16 6.01
N ASP A 215 5.19 -15.27 5.05
CA ASP A 215 5.05 -15.54 3.61
C ASP A 215 6.41 -15.60 2.87
N PHE A 216 7.52 -15.27 3.54
CA PHE A 216 8.87 -15.26 2.95
C PHE A 216 9.91 -15.91 3.87
N ASP A 217 10.77 -16.77 3.33
CA ASP A 217 11.86 -17.42 4.06
C ASP A 217 12.99 -16.42 4.40
N GLY A 218 12.69 -15.47 5.29
CA GLY A 218 13.65 -14.51 5.82
C GLY A 218 13.91 -13.29 4.92
N PHE A 219 14.93 -12.52 5.32
CA PHE A 219 15.27 -11.24 4.70
C PHE A 219 15.68 -11.35 3.24
N ASP A 220 16.46 -12.38 2.87
CA ASP A 220 16.97 -12.50 1.50
C ASP A 220 15.85 -12.83 0.51
N ALA A 221 14.93 -13.75 0.81
CA ALA A 221 13.79 -14.05 -0.04
C ALA A 221 12.88 -12.82 -0.19
N TYR A 222 12.63 -12.09 0.91
CA TYR A 222 11.83 -10.88 0.89
C TYR A 222 12.50 -9.75 0.10
N PHE A 223 13.84 -9.61 0.20
CA PHE A 223 14.62 -8.68 -0.60
C PHE A 223 14.56 -9.03 -2.09
N GLN A 224 14.81 -10.30 -2.46
CA GLN A 224 14.75 -10.75 -3.85
C GLN A 224 13.37 -10.52 -4.47
N ALA A 225 12.29 -10.76 -3.72
CA ALA A 225 10.94 -10.46 -4.18
C ALA A 225 10.79 -8.99 -4.59
N LYS A 226 11.31 -8.03 -3.79
CA LYS A 226 11.26 -6.60 -4.11
C LYS A 226 12.23 -6.19 -5.22
N ALA A 227 13.40 -6.83 -5.28
CA ALA A 227 14.43 -6.56 -6.29
C ALA A 227 13.94 -6.86 -7.72
N GLN A 228 12.92 -7.73 -7.88
CA GLN A 228 12.31 -8.00 -9.19
C GLN A 228 11.85 -6.72 -9.90
N LEU A 229 11.36 -5.72 -9.17
CA LEU A 229 10.93 -4.44 -9.76
C LEU A 229 12.09 -3.72 -10.49
N PHE A 230 13.31 -3.94 -10.08
CA PHE A 230 14.52 -3.33 -10.64
C PHE A 230 15.20 -4.24 -11.66
N ASN A 231 15.33 -5.52 -11.38
CA ASN A 231 16.12 -6.44 -12.17
C ASN A 231 15.36 -7.13 -13.30
N THR A 232 14.07 -7.44 -13.06
CA THR A 232 13.26 -8.24 -14.00
C THR A 232 12.31 -7.38 -14.86
N MET A 233 11.80 -6.26 -14.30
CA MET A 233 10.81 -5.41 -14.97
C MET A 233 11.42 -4.41 -15.96
N GLN A 234 12.72 -4.47 -16.24
CA GLN A 234 13.44 -3.60 -17.18
C GLN A 234 13.15 -2.09 -16.97
N THR A 235 12.99 -1.70 -15.72
CA THR A 235 12.69 -0.31 -15.36
C THR A 235 13.88 0.59 -15.71
N PRO A 236 13.72 1.66 -16.52
CA PRO A 236 14.86 2.47 -17.00
C PRO A 236 15.61 3.22 -15.89
N THR A 237 14.91 3.65 -14.83
CA THR A 237 15.50 4.44 -13.75
C THR A 237 15.19 3.83 -12.39
N ALA A 238 16.25 3.54 -11.62
CA ALA A 238 16.15 3.10 -10.23
C ALA A 238 16.35 4.28 -9.27
N ILE A 239 15.41 4.49 -8.35
CA ILE A 239 15.44 5.52 -7.31
C ILE A 239 15.58 4.80 -5.97
N ILE A 240 16.77 4.88 -5.34
CA ILE A 240 17.10 3.98 -4.23
C ILE A 240 17.57 4.76 -2.99
N ASN A 241 17.04 4.39 -1.82
CA ASN A 241 17.51 4.88 -0.54
C ASN A 241 18.92 4.38 -0.24
N ALA A 242 19.92 5.26 -0.34
CA ALA A 242 21.33 4.94 -0.14
C ALA A 242 21.75 4.79 1.35
N ASP A 243 20.88 5.16 2.28
CA ASP A 243 21.15 4.99 3.70
C ASP A 243 20.66 3.63 4.23
N ASP A 244 19.73 2.98 3.53
CA ASP A 244 19.25 1.64 3.85
C ASP A 244 20.28 0.56 3.46
N ALA A 245 20.48 -0.44 4.32
CA ALA A 245 21.48 -1.49 4.08
C ALA A 245 21.16 -2.32 2.82
N PHE A 246 19.88 -2.67 2.62
CA PHE A 246 19.42 -3.39 1.42
C PHE A 246 19.35 -2.47 0.20
N GLY A 247 19.11 -1.17 0.40
CA GLY A 247 19.25 -0.16 -0.63
C GLY A 247 20.66 -0.12 -1.19
N LYS A 248 21.69 -0.14 -0.34
CA LYS A 248 23.11 -0.25 -0.75
C LYS A 248 23.40 -1.53 -1.53
N LYS A 249 22.87 -2.69 -1.06
CA LYS A 249 22.98 -3.97 -1.77
C LYS A 249 22.32 -3.89 -3.15
N LEU A 250 21.14 -3.28 -3.24
CA LEU A 250 20.41 -3.11 -4.49
C LEU A 250 21.15 -2.19 -5.48
N ILE A 251 21.74 -1.09 -5.02
CA ILE A 251 22.56 -0.18 -5.84
C ILE A 251 23.69 -0.95 -6.56
N GLN A 252 24.35 -1.87 -5.87
CA GLN A 252 25.44 -2.67 -6.43
C GLN A 252 24.98 -3.67 -7.50
N GLN A 253 23.69 -4.06 -7.47
CA GLN A 253 23.09 -5.04 -8.37
C GLN A 253 22.29 -4.39 -9.53
N THR A 254 22.13 -3.07 -9.50
CA THR A 254 21.25 -2.34 -10.43
C THR A 254 22.07 -1.79 -11.60
N PRO A 255 21.85 -2.30 -12.83
CA PRO A 255 22.57 -1.82 -14.02
C PRO A 255 21.96 -0.57 -14.66
N GLN A 256 20.76 -0.16 -14.23
CA GLN A 256 20.00 0.95 -14.81
C GLN A 256 20.54 2.31 -14.37
N ARG A 257 19.98 3.39 -14.97
CA ARG A 257 20.22 4.74 -14.47
C ARG A 257 19.80 4.83 -13.00
N LEU A 258 20.77 5.18 -12.14
CA LEU A 258 20.57 5.31 -10.71
C LEU A 258 20.33 6.77 -10.32
N LEU A 259 19.32 7.02 -9.49
CA LEU A 259 19.14 8.25 -8.73
C LEU A 259 19.04 7.89 -7.24
N SER A 260 20.12 8.04 -6.49
CA SER A 260 20.13 7.72 -5.07
C SER A 260 19.60 8.87 -4.22
N TYR A 261 18.91 8.53 -3.11
CA TYR A 261 18.50 9.53 -2.12
C TYR A 261 18.83 9.10 -0.68
N GLY A 262 18.97 10.07 0.23
CA GLY A 262 19.32 9.82 1.63
C GLY A 262 19.56 11.10 2.42
N LEU A 263 20.07 10.96 3.64
CA LEU A 263 20.43 12.11 4.51
C LEU A 263 21.91 12.46 4.41
N LYS A 264 22.69 11.68 3.67
CA LYS A 264 24.14 11.88 3.53
C LYS A 264 24.47 12.49 2.17
N PRO A 265 25.48 13.38 2.06
CA PRO A 265 25.86 14.03 0.82
C PRO A 265 26.35 13.09 -0.31
N GLN A 266 26.59 11.80 0.01
CA GLN A 266 26.91 10.79 -0.97
C GLN A 266 25.75 10.40 -1.86
N ALA A 267 24.51 10.66 -1.42
CA ALA A 267 23.32 10.51 -2.26
C ALA A 267 23.18 11.70 -3.21
N GLN A 268 22.57 11.47 -4.39
CA GLN A 268 22.33 12.52 -5.38
C GLN A 268 21.21 13.49 -4.98
N VAL A 269 20.22 12.97 -4.22
CA VAL A 269 19.15 13.75 -3.61
C VAL A 269 19.27 13.61 -2.09
N TYR A 270 19.63 14.68 -1.39
CA TYR A 270 19.86 14.58 0.05
C TYR A 270 19.40 15.81 0.81
N ALA A 271 19.23 15.66 2.13
CA ALA A 271 18.78 16.72 3.02
C ALA A 271 19.88 17.14 4.00
N THR A 272 19.97 18.46 4.23
CA THR A 272 20.82 19.07 5.26
C THR A 272 20.02 20.06 6.11
N ALA A 273 20.59 20.54 7.21
CA ALA A 273 19.98 21.52 8.10
C ALA A 273 18.57 21.09 8.59
N LEU A 274 18.44 19.80 8.97
CA LEU A 274 17.19 19.23 9.43
C LEU A 274 16.73 19.90 10.75
N ARG A 275 15.51 20.39 10.74
CA ARG A 275 14.78 20.86 11.92
C ARG A 275 13.48 20.09 12.01
N LEU A 276 13.43 19.14 12.92
CA LEU A 276 12.25 18.30 13.17
C LEU A 276 11.50 18.89 14.37
N ARG A 277 10.24 19.25 14.19
CA ARG A 277 9.36 19.81 15.23
C ARG A 277 8.13 18.89 15.38
N GLN A 278 7.33 19.11 16.40
CA GLN A 278 6.08 18.36 16.62
C GLN A 278 5.11 18.45 15.43
N ASN A 279 5.03 19.62 14.78
CA ASN A 279 4.03 19.92 13.74
C ASN A 279 4.64 19.95 12.32
N GLY A 280 5.88 19.52 12.13
CA GLY A 280 6.47 19.53 10.81
C GLY A 280 7.98 19.36 10.76
N SER A 281 8.49 19.35 9.56
CA SER A 281 9.92 19.19 9.26
C SER A 281 10.38 20.27 8.30
N ARG A 282 11.46 20.99 8.63
CA ARG A 282 12.10 21.95 7.74
C ARG A 282 13.53 21.52 7.45
N PHE A 283 13.92 21.48 6.18
CA PHE A 283 15.26 21.08 5.78
C PHE A 283 15.62 21.62 4.39
N LYS A 284 16.91 21.66 4.11
CA LYS A 284 17.43 22.04 2.80
C LYS A 284 17.61 20.79 1.95
N VAL A 285 17.00 20.78 0.79
CA VAL A 285 17.06 19.67 -0.19
C VAL A 285 18.10 20.02 -1.24
N HIS A 286 19.01 19.10 -1.50
CA HIS A 286 20.01 19.15 -2.57
C HIS A 286 19.65 18.12 -3.64
N THR A 287 19.66 18.53 -4.90
CA THR A 287 19.38 17.68 -6.07
C THR A 287 20.41 17.93 -7.16
N PRO A 288 20.55 17.06 -8.17
CA PRO A 288 21.42 17.32 -9.32
C PRO A 288 21.05 18.57 -10.12
N THR A 289 19.81 19.06 -10.00
CA THR A 289 19.29 20.21 -10.77
C THR A 289 19.18 21.49 -9.96
N GLY A 290 19.53 21.47 -8.67
CA GLY A 290 19.51 22.65 -7.81
C GLY A 290 19.18 22.36 -6.36
N VAL A 291 18.98 23.41 -5.59
CA VAL A 291 18.80 23.35 -4.13
C VAL A 291 17.61 24.22 -3.71
N PHE A 292 16.80 23.73 -2.76
CA PHE A 292 15.69 24.50 -2.19
C PHE A 292 15.46 24.15 -0.71
N VAL A 293 14.70 24.97 0.00
CA VAL A 293 14.24 24.67 1.37
C VAL A 293 12.83 24.14 1.30
N LEU A 294 12.58 23.02 1.96
CA LEU A 294 11.27 22.39 2.08
C LEU A 294 10.74 22.53 3.50
N ASN A 295 9.47 22.97 3.61
CA ASN A 295 8.72 23.06 4.86
C ASN A 295 7.56 22.05 4.80
N ALA A 296 7.77 20.86 5.31
CA ALA A 296 6.74 19.80 5.33
C ALA A 296 5.91 19.88 6.61
N ARG A 297 4.61 19.64 6.50
CA ARG A 297 3.67 19.67 7.64
C ARG A 297 3.72 18.40 8.49
N GLN A 298 4.32 17.32 7.99
CA GLN A 298 4.50 16.09 8.75
C GLN A 298 5.88 16.05 9.40
N PRO A 299 5.96 15.67 10.68
CA PRO A 299 7.20 15.57 11.40
C PRO A 299 7.87 14.20 11.28
N GLY A 300 9.15 14.16 11.63
CA GLY A 300 9.88 12.91 11.81
C GLY A 300 10.87 12.60 10.70
N ARG A 301 11.99 11.99 11.09
CA ARG A 301 13.08 11.62 10.18
C ARG A 301 12.62 10.68 9.05
N PHE A 302 11.70 9.76 9.35
CA PHE A 302 11.13 8.84 8.37
C PHE A 302 10.30 9.57 7.28
N VAL A 303 9.67 10.69 7.64
CA VAL A 303 8.97 11.55 6.68
C VAL A 303 9.96 12.23 5.75
N VAL A 304 11.12 12.68 6.26
CA VAL A 304 12.17 13.28 5.41
C VAL A 304 12.63 12.30 4.33
N TYR A 305 12.86 11.02 4.65
CA TYR A 305 13.18 10.00 3.65
C TYR A 305 12.08 9.84 2.60
N ASN A 306 10.81 9.80 3.02
CA ASN A 306 9.68 9.67 2.09
C ASN A 306 9.55 10.90 1.16
N LEU A 307 9.79 12.09 1.69
CA LEU A 307 9.81 13.34 0.91
C LEU A 307 10.97 13.37 -0.08
N LEU A 308 12.17 12.96 0.34
CA LEU A 308 13.33 12.86 -0.57
C LEU A 308 13.11 11.85 -1.69
N ALA A 309 12.44 10.72 -1.42
CA ALA A 309 12.03 9.79 -2.46
C ALA A 309 11.10 10.46 -3.49
N ALA A 310 10.10 11.22 -3.03
CA ALA A 310 9.19 11.94 -3.92
C ALA A 310 9.88 13.09 -4.68
N VAL A 311 10.85 13.79 -4.06
CA VAL A 311 11.71 14.76 -4.76
C VAL A 311 12.47 14.06 -5.88
N ALA A 312 13.11 12.90 -5.59
CA ALA A 312 13.85 12.15 -6.59
C ALA A 312 12.95 11.69 -7.75
N VAL A 313 11.72 11.27 -7.47
CA VAL A 313 10.71 10.96 -8.50
C VAL A 313 10.39 12.20 -9.34
N GLY A 314 10.15 13.36 -8.73
CA GLY A 314 9.89 14.62 -9.43
C GLY A 314 11.05 15.03 -10.33
N VAL A 315 12.29 14.95 -9.83
CA VAL A 315 13.51 15.22 -10.61
C VAL A 315 13.65 14.23 -11.78
N CYS A 316 13.40 12.94 -11.55
CA CYS A 316 13.42 11.91 -12.58
C CYS A 316 12.37 12.18 -13.68
N ALA A 317 11.19 12.65 -13.30
CA ALA A 317 10.10 12.98 -14.20
C ALA A 317 10.25 14.36 -14.87
N GLY A 318 11.35 15.09 -14.64
CA GLY A 318 11.61 16.39 -15.22
C GLY A 318 10.70 17.52 -14.67
N VAL A 319 10.15 17.37 -13.46
CA VAL A 319 9.31 18.38 -12.84
C VAL A 319 10.19 19.53 -12.31
N PRO A 320 9.84 20.81 -12.57
CA PRO A 320 10.57 21.95 -12.02
C PRO A 320 10.64 21.92 -10.49
N LEU A 321 11.80 22.29 -9.90
CA LEU A 321 12.03 22.23 -8.44
C LEU A 321 10.99 23.03 -7.64
N GLU A 322 10.58 24.19 -8.13
CA GLU A 322 9.55 25.01 -7.46
C GLU A 322 8.19 24.27 -7.42
N ARG A 323 7.85 23.54 -8.47
CA ARG A 323 6.64 22.74 -8.52
C ARG A 323 6.73 21.51 -7.56
N ILE A 324 7.92 20.88 -7.48
CA ILE A 324 8.17 19.81 -6.51
C ILE A 324 7.98 20.34 -5.09
N LYS A 325 8.58 21.50 -4.77
CA LYS A 325 8.47 22.16 -3.47
C LYS A 325 7.02 22.47 -3.13
N THR A 326 6.33 23.24 -3.95
CA THR A 326 4.94 23.65 -3.69
C THR A 326 4.00 22.45 -3.60
N GLY A 327 4.19 21.42 -4.42
CA GLY A 327 3.44 20.19 -4.36
C GLY A 327 3.60 19.49 -3.01
N LEU A 328 4.83 19.32 -2.52
CA LEU A 328 5.09 18.67 -1.24
C LEU A 328 4.62 19.50 -0.03
N GLU A 329 4.80 20.81 -0.05
CA GLU A 329 4.33 21.71 1.01
C GLU A 329 2.80 21.80 1.08
N SER A 330 2.09 21.50 -0.02
CA SER A 330 0.63 21.47 -0.06
C SER A 330 0.03 20.23 0.63
N VAL A 331 0.81 19.17 0.84
CA VAL A 331 0.32 17.94 1.46
C VAL A 331 0.11 18.14 2.95
N LYS A 332 -1.15 18.33 3.34
CA LYS A 332 -1.53 18.53 4.76
C LYS A 332 -1.37 17.25 5.57
N ARG A 333 -1.73 16.10 5.00
CA ARG A 333 -1.70 14.79 5.65
C ARG A 333 -1.64 13.66 4.62
N VAL A 334 -1.16 12.51 5.07
CA VAL A 334 -1.32 11.22 4.38
C VAL A 334 -2.29 10.39 5.22
N PRO A 335 -3.45 9.96 4.69
CA PRO A 335 -4.45 9.24 5.48
C PRO A 335 -3.87 8.01 6.19
N GLY A 336 -4.11 7.91 7.51
CA GLY A 336 -3.61 6.83 8.36
C GLY A 336 -2.11 6.80 8.57
N ARG A 337 -1.40 7.89 8.29
CA ARG A 337 0.06 8.00 8.48
C ARG A 337 0.37 9.26 9.26
N PHE A 338 0.73 9.09 10.54
CA PHE A 338 1.04 10.18 11.45
C PHE A 338 -0.03 11.29 11.43
N GLU A 339 -1.30 10.94 11.49
CA GLU A 339 -2.39 11.92 11.56
C GLU A 339 -2.50 12.47 12.97
N GLN A 340 -2.35 13.77 13.10
CA GLN A 340 -2.42 14.47 14.39
C GLN A 340 -3.81 15.09 14.60
N LEU A 341 -4.32 14.92 15.81
CA LEU A 341 -5.57 15.51 16.29
C LEU A 341 -5.34 16.11 17.67
N ASP A 342 -6.01 17.22 17.97
CA ASP A 342 -6.04 17.82 19.29
C ASP A 342 -7.39 17.57 19.94
N THR A 343 -7.40 17.11 21.19
CA THR A 343 -8.63 16.96 21.97
C THR A 343 -8.96 18.26 22.71
N PRO A 344 -10.24 18.48 23.07
CA PRO A 344 -10.64 19.63 23.89
C PRO A 344 -9.90 19.71 25.23
N GLN A 345 -9.38 18.59 25.72
CA GLN A 345 -8.61 18.49 26.96
C GLN A 345 -7.13 18.86 26.80
N GLY A 346 -6.69 19.28 25.61
CA GLY A 346 -5.30 19.63 25.33
C GLY A 346 -4.36 18.42 25.21
N VAL A 347 -4.89 17.24 24.92
CA VAL A 347 -4.11 16.02 24.65
C VAL A 347 -3.92 15.91 23.14
N ARG A 348 -2.68 15.69 22.70
CA ARG A 348 -2.38 15.36 21.31
C ARG A 348 -2.68 13.88 21.05
N VAL A 349 -3.41 13.58 19.98
CA VAL A 349 -3.59 12.20 19.52
C VAL A 349 -2.92 12.02 18.17
N VAL A 350 -2.20 10.92 18.02
CA VAL A 350 -1.58 10.52 16.74
C VAL A 350 -2.19 9.20 16.31
N VAL A 351 -2.79 9.20 15.11
CA VAL A 351 -3.32 7.98 14.47
C VAL A 351 -2.34 7.52 13.40
N ASP A 352 -1.88 6.27 13.50
CA ASP A 352 -0.89 5.72 12.56
C ASP A 352 -1.12 4.24 12.24
N PHE A 353 -0.70 3.83 11.06
CA PHE A 353 -0.73 2.43 10.59
C PHE A 353 0.45 1.59 11.12
N ALA A 354 1.11 1.98 12.19
CA ALA A 354 2.23 1.25 12.79
C ALA A 354 1.77 -0.11 13.36
N HIS A 355 1.93 -1.18 12.57
CA HIS A 355 1.51 -2.55 12.86
C HIS A 355 2.68 -3.56 12.86
N SER A 356 3.91 -3.07 12.93
CA SER A 356 5.13 -3.89 13.00
C SER A 356 6.09 -3.36 14.06
N PRO A 357 7.02 -4.20 14.57
CA PRO A 357 7.99 -3.82 15.60
C PRO A 357 8.76 -2.54 15.24
N ASP A 358 9.36 -2.48 14.06
CA ASP A 358 10.15 -1.34 13.60
C ASP A 358 9.32 -0.04 13.49
N SER A 359 8.09 -0.12 12.96
CA SER A 359 7.23 1.06 12.84
C SER A 359 6.76 1.57 14.19
N LEU A 360 6.39 0.69 15.11
CA LEU A 360 5.98 1.07 16.47
C LEU A 360 7.14 1.69 17.24
N ALA A 361 8.34 1.11 17.16
CA ALA A 361 9.55 1.64 17.81
C ALA A 361 9.89 3.05 17.31
N LYS A 362 9.89 3.27 15.98
CA LYS A 362 10.17 4.59 15.38
C LYS A 362 9.14 5.64 15.77
N MET A 363 7.86 5.24 15.81
CA MET A 363 6.77 6.12 16.19
C MET A 363 6.87 6.52 17.66
N LEU A 364 6.98 5.54 18.58
CA LEU A 364 7.12 5.81 20.00
C LEU A 364 8.40 6.60 20.32
N GLY A 365 9.52 6.26 19.69
CA GLY A 365 10.78 6.99 19.85
C GLY A 365 10.64 8.46 19.48
N PHE A 366 10.04 8.76 18.31
CA PHE A 366 9.77 10.13 17.91
C PHE A 366 8.85 10.86 18.92
N LEU A 367 7.76 10.23 19.35
CA LEU A 367 6.82 10.86 20.27
C LEU A 367 7.46 11.13 21.65
N LYS A 368 8.31 10.22 22.15
CA LYS A 368 9.04 10.40 23.40
C LYS A 368 10.05 11.55 23.37
N GLU A 369 10.60 11.89 22.21
CA GLU A 369 11.47 13.07 22.06
C GLU A 369 10.70 14.39 22.15
N HIS A 370 9.36 14.38 21.93
CA HIS A 370 8.56 15.59 21.76
C HIS A 370 7.47 15.80 22.80
N TYR A 371 7.09 14.75 23.57
CA TYR A 371 6.01 14.79 24.56
C TYR A 371 6.49 14.28 25.92
N ALA A 372 5.98 14.88 26.99
CA ALA A 372 6.35 14.50 28.37
C ALA A 372 5.95 13.06 28.68
N LYS A 373 4.74 12.66 28.25
CA LYS A 373 4.24 11.29 28.37
C LYS A 373 3.59 10.83 27.07
N VAL A 374 3.75 9.54 26.79
CA VAL A 374 3.16 8.87 25.64
C VAL A 374 2.34 7.66 26.12
N VAL A 375 1.05 7.66 25.83
CA VAL A 375 0.16 6.50 26.03
C VAL A 375 0.00 5.81 24.69
N ALA A 376 0.32 4.52 24.61
CA ALA A 376 0.16 3.74 23.38
C ALA A 376 -1.10 2.88 23.42
N VAL A 377 -1.93 2.96 22.40
CA VAL A 377 -3.10 2.10 22.14
C VAL A 377 -2.84 1.31 20.89
N PHE A 378 -2.75 -0.02 20.96
CA PHE A 378 -2.55 -0.84 19.76
C PHE A 378 -3.02 -2.27 19.95
N GLY A 379 -3.20 -2.95 18.84
CA GLY A 379 -3.42 -4.38 18.71
C GLY A 379 -2.59 -4.96 17.59
N CYS A 380 -2.80 -6.24 17.29
CA CYS A 380 -2.22 -6.91 16.15
C CYS A 380 -3.30 -7.61 15.33
N GLY A 381 -3.12 -7.67 14.02
CA GLY A 381 -4.00 -8.42 13.14
C GLY A 381 -3.83 -9.93 13.31
N GLY A 382 -4.92 -10.65 13.11
CA GLY A 382 -4.91 -12.10 12.92
C GLY A 382 -4.47 -12.48 11.51
N GLU A 383 -4.18 -13.77 11.29
CA GLU A 383 -3.68 -14.32 10.02
C GLU A 383 -2.44 -13.55 9.51
N SER A 384 -1.57 -13.15 10.44
CA SER A 384 -0.30 -12.49 10.16
C SER A 384 0.73 -12.92 11.19
N ASP A 385 2.02 -12.66 10.93
CA ASP A 385 3.16 -13.08 11.75
C ASP A 385 2.86 -13.00 13.28
N PRO A 386 2.69 -14.13 13.98
CA PRO A 386 2.40 -14.11 15.41
C PRO A 386 3.64 -13.75 16.25
N TYR A 387 4.84 -13.95 15.72
CA TYR A 387 6.10 -13.70 16.45
C TYR A 387 6.33 -12.21 16.70
N LYS A 388 5.75 -11.33 15.87
CA LYS A 388 5.84 -9.89 16.07
C LYS A 388 5.06 -9.40 17.31
N ARG A 389 4.03 -10.12 17.76
CA ARG A 389 3.09 -9.70 18.82
C ARG A 389 3.81 -9.45 20.17
N PRO A 390 4.56 -10.41 20.72
CA PRO A 390 5.30 -10.16 21.97
C PRO A 390 6.44 -9.14 21.77
N ILE A 391 7.02 -9.04 20.57
CA ILE A 391 8.05 -8.04 20.28
C ILE A 391 7.45 -6.64 20.33
N MET A 392 6.30 -6.41 19.70
CA MET A 392 5.57 -5.13 19.75
C MET A 392 5.15 -4.79 21.18
N GLY A 393 4.68 -5.78 21.96
CA GLY A 393 4.39 -5.63 23.36
C GLY A 393 5.59 -5.15 24.16
N ARG A 394 6.75 -5.78 23.96
CA ARG A 394 8.03 -5.39 24.61
C ARG A 394 8.43 -3.97 24.26
N ILE A 395 8.37 -3.61 22.97
CA ILE A 395 8.70 -2.26 22.48
C ILE A 395 7.79 -1.22 23.14
N SER A 396 6.49 -1.47 23.19
CA SER A 396 5.55 -0.55 23.82
C SER A 396 5.83 -0.42 25.32
N GLY A 397 6.05 -1.53 26.03
CA GLY A 397 6.39 -1.52 27.45
C GLY A 397 7.70 -0.81 27.80
N GLN A 398 8.67 -0.76 26.86
CA GLN A 398 9.94 -0.05 27.02
C GLN A 398 9.84 1.46 26.72
N LEU A 399 9.09 1.83 25.69
CA LEU A 399 9.11 3.18 25.13
C LEU A 399 7.91 4.02 25.55
N ALA A 400 6.72 3.43 25.74
CA ALA A 400 5.55 4.17 26.18
C ALA A 400 5.52 4.32 27.72
N ASP A 401 4.92 5.40 28.22
CA ASP A 401 4.70 5.58 29.65
C ASP A 401 3.51 4.76 30.17
N TYR A 402 2.60 4.42 29.27
CA TYR A 402 1.46 3.55 29.51
C TYR A 402 1.03 2.84 28.23
N THR A 403 0.62 1.58 28.34
CA THR A 403 0.17 0.80 27.18
C THR A 403 -1.27 0.32 27.39
N VAL A 404 -2.12 0.49 26.40
CA VAL A 404 -3.46 -0.10 26.33
C VAL A 404 -3.49 -1.09 25.15
N ILE A 405 -3.59 -2.36 25.47
CA ILE A 405 -3.66 -3.46 24.48
C ILE A 405 -5.13 -3.65 24.10
N THR A 406 -5.42 -3.71 22.78
CA THR A 406 -6.80 -3.83 22.30
C THR A 406 -6.89 -4.65 21.02
N HIS A 407 -8.11 -4.94 20.54
CA HIS A 407 -8.30 -5.60 19.26
C HIS A 407 -7.93 -4.67 18.07
N ASP A 408 -7.33 -5.26 17.07
CA ASP A 408 -7.17 -4.72 15.72
C ASP A 408 -8.17 -5.41 14.78
N ASN A 409 -7.72 -6.27 13.87
CA ASN A 409 -8.53 -7.15 13.01
C ASN A 409 -8.18 -8.60 13.34
N PRO A 410 -8.83 -9.26 14.32
CA PRO A 410 -8.53 -10.65 14.68
C PRO A 410 -8.76 -11.64 13.54
N LYS A 411 -9.65 -11.30 12.59
CA LYS A 411 -10.06 -12.19 11.50
C LYS A 411 -10.56 -13.53 12.05
N ARG A 412 -9.97 -14.66 11.60
CA ARG A 412 -10.39 -16.01 12.02
C ARG A 412 -9.64 -16.54 13.24
N GLU A 413 -8.62 -15.82 13.73
CA GLU A 413 -7.89 -16.20 14.95
C GLU A 413 -8.68 -15.84 16.21
N ASP A 414 -8.40 -16.56 17.30
CA ASP A 414 -8.95 -16.23 18.63
C ASP A 414 -8.44 -14.84 19.07
N PRO A 415 -9.35 -13.86 19.24
CA PRO A 415 -8.97 -12.51 19.65
C PRO A 415 -8.24 -12.47 21.00
N GLN A 416 -8.61 -13.33 21.97
CA GLN A 416 -8.00 -13.37 23.29
C GLN A 416 -6.57 -13.89 23.24
N GLN A 417 -6.28 -14.84 22.36
CA GLN A 417 -4.93 -15.35 22.15
C GLN A 417 -4.02 -14.23 21.62
N ILE A 418 -4.50 -13.40 20.70
CA ILE A 418 -3.73 -12.26 20.17
C ILE A 418 -3.39 -11.28 21.28
N LEU A 419 -4.37 -10.88 22.12
CA LEU A 419 -4.16 -9.98 23.24
C LEU A 419 -3.14 -10.55 24.24
N SER A 420 -3.28 -11.81 24.60
CA SER A 420 -2.38 -12.52 25.54
C SER A 420 -0.93 -12.58 25.03
N GLN A 421 -0.73 -12.78 23.71
CA GLN A 421 0.60 -12.78 23.10
C GLN A 421 1.25 -11.39 23.15
N ILE A 422 0.50 -10.31 22.93
CA ILE A 422 1.01 -8.94 23.07
C ILE A 422 1.33 -8.66 24.54
N GLU A 423 0.42 -9.00 25.45
CA GLU A 423 0.56 -8.79 26.88
C GLU A 423 1.81 -9.47 27.45
N SER A 424 2.13 -10.68 26.98
CA SER A 424 3.33 -11.41 27.41
C SER A 424 4.61 -10.59 27.20
N GLY A 425 4.68 -9.79 26.16
CA GLY A 425 5.79 -8.88 25.88
C GLY A 425 5.79 -7.63 26.76
N VAL A 426 4.63 -6.99 26.95
CA VAL A 426 4.50 -5.77 27.77
C VAL A 426 4.85 -6.07 29.22
N ARG A 427 4.29 -7.14 29.79
CA ARG A 427 4.47 -7.56 31.19
C ARG A 427 5.94 -7.79 31.57
N GLN A 428 6.78 -8.18 30.62
CA GLN A 428 8.23 -8.32 30.85
C GLN A 428 8.94 -6.98 31.08
N GLN A 429 8.34 -5.86 30.68
CA GLN A 429 8.96 -4.53 30.72
C GLN A 429 8.35 -3.61 31.78
N THR A 430 7.04 -3.69 31.98
CA THR A 430 6.32 -2.76 32.87
C THR A 430 5.02 -3.38 33.39
N ALA A 431 4.56 -2.88 34.55
CA ALA A 431 3.21 -3.10 35.05
C ALA A 431 2.22 -1.97 34.66
N ARG A 432 2.66 -0.99 33.89
CA ARG A 432 1.84 0.17 33.51
C ARG A 432 1.12 -0.12 32.19
N TYR A 433 0.16 -1.03 32.23
CA TYR A 433 -0.66 -1.36 31.05
C TYR A 433 -2.05 -1.84 31.48
N ASP A 434 -2.98 -1.78 30.55
CA ASP A 434 -4.29 -2.43 30.61
C ASP A 434 -4.55 -3.23 29.33
N VAL A 435 -5.38 -4.27 29.45
CA VAL A 435 -5.91 -5.04 28.32
C VAL A 435 -7.40 -4.76 28.23
N ILE A 436 -7.81 -4.05 27.19
CA ILE A 436 -9.20 -3.65 26.95
C ILE A 436 -9.58 -4.08 25.54
N ALA A 437 -10.35 -5.16 25.43
CA ALA A 437 -10.70 -5.80 24.16
C ALA A 437 -11.40 -4.84 23.18
N ASP A 438 -12.43 -4.12 23.65
CA ASP A 438 -13.15 -3.16 22.84
C ASP A 438 -12.29 -1.93 22.52
N ARG A 439 -12.03 -1.70 21.23
CA ARG A 439 -11.13 -0.62 20.77
C ARG A 439 -11.64 0.77 21.11
N ALA A 440 -12.92 0.99 21.02
CA ALA A 440 -13.53 2.29 21.36
C ALA A 440 -13.32 2.62 22.85
N THR A 441 -13.57 1.64 23.72
CA THR A 441 -13.33 1.74 25.15
C THR A 441 -11.85 1.92 25.48
N ALA A 442 -10.97 1.19 24.79
CA ALA A 442 -9.51 1.31 24.93
C ALA A 442 -9.01 2.72 24.62
N ILE A 443 -9.50 3.32 23.52
CA ILE A 443 -9.14 4.71 23.14
C ILE A 443 -9.64 5.70 24.20
N ARG A 444 -10.90 5.61 24.65
CA ARG A 444 -11.43 6.49 25.71
C ARG A 444 -10.63 6.36 27.01
N HIS A 445 -10.29 5.12 27.38
CA HIS A 445 -9.49 4.85 28.57
C HIS A 445 -8.09 5.48 28.46
N ALA A 446 -7.43 5.34 27.32
CA ALA A 446 -6.13 5.98 27.09
C ALA A 446 -6.21 7.51 27.19
N LEU A 447 -7.25 8.12 26.62
CA LEU A 447 -7.48 9.58 26.74
C LEU A 447 -7.71 10.01 28.19
N SER A 448 -8.45 9.24 29.00
CA SER A 448 -8.69 9.56 30.41
C SER A 448 -7.44 9.49 31.29
N ARG A 449 -6.39 8.80 30.84
CA ARG A 449 -5.09 8.69 31.52
C ARG A 449 -4.11 9.78 31.12
N ALA A 450 -4.34 10.44 29.99
CA ALA A 450 -3.50 11.51 29.49
C ALA A 450 -3.88 12.87 30.09
N ARG A 451 -2.91 13.76 30.19
CA ARG A 451 -3.07 15.14 30.67
C ARG A 451 -2.76 16.13 29.54
N PRO A 452 -3.15 17.39 29.67
CA PRO A 452 -2.73 18.42 28.72
C PRO A 452 -1.21 18.39 28.48
N GLY A 453 -0.78 18.37 27.22
CA GLY A 453 0.62 18.26 26.81
C GLY A 453 1.16 16.82 26.68
N ASP A 454 0.39 15.80 27.07
CA ASP A 454 0.71 14.41 26.77
C ASP A 454 0.28 14.03 25.33
N CYS A 455 0.76 12.86 24.86
CA CYS A 455 0.39 12.30 23.56
C CYS A 455 -0.23 10.91 23.72
N VAL A 456 -1.32 10.64 23.00
CA VAL A 456 -1.90 9.31 22.84
C VAL A 456 -1.63 8.84 21.42
N LEU A 457 -0.89 7.73 21.28
CA LEU A 457 -0.69 7.05 20.00
C LEU A 457 -1.77 5.97 19.83
N VAL A 458 -2.58 6.08 18.79
CA VAL A 458 -3.52 5.05 18.36
C VAL A 458 -2.95 4.39 17.10
N ALA A 459 -2.40 3.17 17.26
CA ALA A 459 -1.63 2.49 16.24
C ALA A 459 -2.31 1.20 15.74
N GLY A 460 -1.90 0.77 14.55
CA GLY A 460 -2.29 -0.47 13.89
C GLY A 460 -3.17 -0.23 12.67
N LYS A 461 -4.34 0.34 12.85
CA LYS A 461 -5.37 0.47 11.81
C LYS A 461 -5.17 1.65 10.84
N GLY A 462 -4.68 2.78 11.33
CA GLY A 462 -4.44 3.96 10.49
C GLY A 462 -5.68 4.39 9.70
N HIS A 463 -5.68 4.17 8.38
CA HIS A 463 -6.76 4.56 7.46
C HIS A 463 -7.91 3.53 7.34
N GLU A 464 -7.78 2.37 7.95
CA GLU A 464 -8.82 1.33 7.87
C GLU A 464 -10.16 1.82 8.45
N THR A 465 -11.26 1.36 7.84
CA THR A 465 -12.62 1.82 8.15
C THR A 465 -13.49 0.75 8.80
N GLU A 466 -12.92 -0.42 9.08
CA GLU A 466 -13.64 -1.56 9.67
C GLU A 466 -12.76 -2.38 10.59
N GLN A 467 -13.37 -3.11 11.52
CA GLN A 467 -12.77 -4.22 12.26
C GLN A 467 -13.35 -5.55 11.74
N ILE A 468 -12.48 -6.55 11.58
CA ILE A 468 -12.84 -7.85 11.01
C ILE A 468 -12.76 -8.92 12.09
N PHE A 469 -13.91 -9.52 12.44
CA PHE A 469 -14.05 -10.62 13.39
C PHE A 469 -14.67 -11.83 12.66
N GLY A 470 -13.90 -12.84 12.35
CA GLY A 470 -14.34 -13.97 11.52
C GLY A 470 -14.74 -13.51 10.12
N GLN A 471 -16.04 -13.62 9.83
CA GLN A 471 -16.65 -13.11 8.59
C GLN A 471 -17.40 -11.80 8.79
N GLN A 472 -17.41 -11.25 10.00
CA GLN A 472 -18.11 -10.01 10.31
C GLN A 472 -17.19 -8.81 10.08
N HIS A 473 -17.68 -7.85 9.32
CA HIS A 473 -17.04 -6.57 9.05
C HIS A 473 -17.80 -5.48 9.82
N LEU A 474 -17.21 -4.98 10.88
CA LEU A 474 -17.80 -3.98 11.76
C LEU A 474 -17.23 -2.61 11.41
N PRO A 475 -18.05 -1.61 11.03
CA PRO A 475 -17.55 -0.27 10.74
C PRO A 475 -16.83 0.33 11.95
N PHE A 476 -15.57 0.66 11.79
CA PHE A 476 -14.76 1.33 12.81
C PHE A 476 -13.55 2.02 12.18
N ASN A 477 -13.43 3.32 12.38
CA ASN A 477 -12.28 4.11 11.96
C ASN A 477 -11.76 4.92 13.14
N ASP A 478 -10.48 4.73 13.49
CA ASP A 478 -9.85 5.38 14.66
C ASP A 478 -9.99 6.90 14.64
N ARG A 479 -9.69 7.52 13.50
CA ARG A 479 -9.77 8.97 13.33
C ARG A 479 -11.18 9.50 13.46
N GLN A 480 -12.14 8.85 12.78
CA GLN A 480 -13.55 9.27 12.82
C GLN A 480 -14.10 9.12 14.23
N PHE A 481 -13.81 8.01 14.92
CA PHE A 481 -14.19 7.80 16.31
C PHE A 481 -13.65 8.89 17.24
N LEU A 482 -12.37 9.27 17.08
CA LEU A 482 -11.76 10.34 17.88
C LEU A 482 -12.44 11.70 17.64
N MET A 483 -12.82 11.99 16.42
CA MET A 483 -13.52 13.24 16.09
C MET A 483 -14.95 13.25 16.63
N ASP A 484 -15.70 12.19 16.39
CA ASP A 484 -17.16 12.15 16.69
C ASP A 484 -17.44 11.89 18.17
N ALA A 485 -16.70 10.95 18.78
CA ALA A 485 -16.97 10.49 20.15
C ALA A 485 -16.09 11.13 21.22
N CYS A 486 -14.95 11.70 20.83
CA CYS A 486 -13.97 12.30 21.75
C CYS A 486 -13.78 13.82 21.50
N GLY A 487 -14.47 14.40 20.52
CA GLY A 487 -14.39 15.82 20.19
C GLY A 487 -13.00 16.27 19.67
N ALA A 488 -12.17 15.33 19.20
CA ALA A 488 -10.84 15.66 18.68
C ALA A 488 -10.96 16.38 17.33
N LEU A 489 -10.12 17.38 17.12
CA LEU A 489 -10.07 18.17 15.90
C LEU A 489 -8.71 17.97 15.21
N PRO A 490 -8.64 18.08 13.87
CA PRO A 490 -7.37 18.15 13.17
C PRO A 490 -6.54 19.32 13.73
N VAL A 491 -5.23 19.11 13.88
CA VAL A 491 -4.33 20.17 14.32
C VAL A 491 -4.46 21.34 13.36
N ALA A 492 -4.74 22.54 13.90
CA ALA A 492 -4.82 23.76 13.12
C ALA A 492 -3.49 24.00 12.38
N ASP A 493 -3.57 24.50 11.17
CA ASP A 493 -2.39 25.01 10.46
C ASP A 493 -1.83 26.17 11.30
N ASP A 494 -0.68 25.97 11.95
CA ASP A 494 0.09 27.10 12.46
C ASP A 494 0.53 27.92 11.25
N GLN A 495 -0.32 28.90 10.89
CA GLN A 495 0.09 30.00 10.03
C GLN A 495 0.95 30.90 10.89
N GLU A 496 2.20 31.05 10.48
CA GLU A 496 3.13 32.12 10.87
C GLU A 496 3.65 32.11 12.33
N THR A 497 4.87 31.63 12.50
CA THR A 497 5.94 32.49 13.03
C THR A 497 7.31 32.00 12.56
#